data_665e3307a85e0168411bf0a74c34d980
#
_entry.id   665e3307a85e0168411bf0a74c34d980
#
_cell.length_a   1.000
_cell.length_b   1.000
_cell.length_c   1.000
_cell.angle_alpha   90.00
_cell.angle_beta   90.00
_cell.angle_gamma   90.00
#
_symmetry.space_group_name_H-M   'P 1'
#
loop_
_entity.id
_entity.type
_entity.pdbx_description
1 polymer ?
#
loop_
_entity_poly.entity_id
_entity_poly.type
_entity_poly.pdbx_seq_one_letter_code
_entity_poly.pdbx_strand_id
1 'polypeptide(L)'
;PAQQASTPAQSAPAQTASKPAASTSSSAKPSSVTPTTNTAGNTYPVGQCTWGVKSLASWVGNYWGNANQWIASAQAAGHSVGTTPQAGAVAVWPYDGGGYGHVAYVTAVQSSTNIQVMEANYAGNSSIGNYRGWFNPTSSTWGGGTVYYIYQ
;
A
#
# COMPACT_ATOMS: atom_id res chain seq x y z
N PRO A 1 -9.03 -7.99 17.75
CA PRO A 1 -8.53 -8.11 17.49
C PRO A 1 -7.78 -8.28 17.55
N ALA A 2 -8.12 -8.45 17.74
CA ALA A 2 -7.46 -8.67 17.51
C ALA A 2 -6.57 -8.74 17.34
N GLN A 3 -6.67 -8.79 17.55
CA GLN A 3 -5.97 -8.90 17.16
C GLN A 3 -5.08 -8.68 16.97
N GLN A 4 -5.21 -8.72 17.44
CA GLN A 4 -4.38 -8.68 17.10
C GLN A 4 -3.46 -8.51 17.05
N ALA A 5 -3.73 -8.61 17.80
CA ALA A 5 -2.82 -8.61 17.57
C ALA A 5 -1.90 -8.72 17.46
N SER A 6 -2.06 -8.81 17.83
CA SER A 6 -1.21 -8.97 17.36
C SER A 6 -0.37 -9.12 17.03
N THR A 7 -0.57 -9.25 17.35
CA THR A 7 0.15 -9.44 16.68
C THR A 7 1.01 -9.61 16.30
N PRO A 8 0.91 -9.75 16.66
CA PRO A 8 1.65 -9.92 15.94
C PRO A 8 2.46 -10.02 15.48
N ALA A 9 2.18 -10.03 15.78
CA ALA A 9 2.79 -10.19 14.97
C ALA A 9 3.52 -10.22 14.54
N GLN A 10 3.35 -10.29 14.75
CA GLN A 10 3.81 -10.32 14.01
C GLN A 10 4.59 -10.19 13.65
N SER A 11 4.26 -10.36 14.25
CA SER A 11 4.84 -10.34 13.63
C SER A 11 5.57 -10.34 13.35
N ALA A 12 5.41 -10.40 13.78
CA ALA A 12 5.92 -10.43 13.11
C ALA A 12 6.62 -10.45 12.88
N PRO A 13 6.55 -10.53 13.08
CA PRO A 13 7.12 -10.55 12.46
C PRO A 13 7.78 -10.36 12.13
N ALA A 14 7.33 -10.34 12.58
CA ALA A 14 7.79 -10.22 11.93
C ALA A 14 8.34 -9.96 11.66
N GLN A 15 8.26 -10.16 11.90
CA GLN A 15 8.59 -9.94 11.39
C GLN A 15 9.20 -9.64 11.14
N THR A 16 9.03 -9.79 11.69
CA THR A 16 9.46 -9.68 11.28
C THR A 16 10.10 -9.49 11.09
N ALA A 17 9.73 -9.35 11.47
CA ALA A 17 10.17 -9.23 10.99
C ALA A 17 10.66 -9.12 10.84
N SER A 18 10.46 -9.24 11.17
CA SER A 18 10.85 -9.15 10.65
C SER A 18 11.45 -8.92 10.48
N LYS A 19 11.34 -8.66 10.74
CA LYS A 19 11.84 -8.51 10.27
C LYS A 19 12.52 -8.03 10.09
N PRO A 20 12.42 -8.17 10.58
CA PRO A 20 13.01 -7.85 10.19
C PRO A 20 13.64 -7.56 10.15
N ALA A 21 13.43 -7.40 10.41
CA ALA A 21 14.00 -7.10 10.01
C ALA A 21 14.62 -6.78 9.91
N ALA A 22 14.62 -6.76 10.05
CA ALA A 22 15.22 -6.46 9.60
C ALA A 22 15.98 -6.11 9.55
N SER A 23 16.20 -6.18 9.63
CA SER A 23 16.92 -5.90 9.24
C SER A 23 17.69 -5.57 8.99
N THR A 24 17.81 -5.51 9.26
CA THR A 24 18.56 -5.40 8.75
C THR A 24 19.02 -5.02 8.02
N SER A 25 19.22 -4.94 7.99
CA SER A 25 19.65 -4.74 7.17
C SER A 25 19.62 -4.31 6.35
N SER A 26 19.65 -4.15 6.35
CA SER A 26 19.57 -3.76 5.61
C SER A 26 19.42 -3.19 4.83
N SER A 27 19.18 -3.57 5.05
CA SER A 27 19.34 -2.79 4.31
C SER A 27 19.06 -1.52 3.74
N ALA A 28 19.66 -0.74 3.45
CA ALA A 28 19.45 0.61 3.03
C ALA A 28 19.39 0.79 1.54
N LYS A 29 19.58 -0.24 0.82
CA LYS A 29 19.47 -0.20 -0.63
C LYS A 29 18.03 -0.06 -1.07
N PRO A 30 17.76 0.55 -2.23
CA PRO A 30 16.41 0.63 -2.76
C PRO A 30 15.84 -0.77 -2.94
N SER A 31 14.58 -0.93 -2.67
CA SER A 31 13.87 -2.15 -2.96
C SER A 31 12.90 -1.92 -4.10
N SER A 32 12.68 -2.95 -4.87
CA SER A 32 11.73 -2.92 -5.97
C SER A 32 11.08 -4.27 -6.13
N VAL A 33 9.87 -4.27 -6.66
CA VAL A 33 9.14 -5.47 -7.03
C VAL A 33 8.54 -5.28 -8.41
N THR A 34 8.40 -6.36 -9.15
CA THR A 34 7.71 -6.37 -10.44
C THR A 34 6.42 -7.16 -10.25
N PRO A 35 5.30 -6.49 -10.01
CA PRO A 35 4.05 -7.19 -9.73
C PRO A 35 3.43 -7.73 -11.00
N THR A 36 2.64 -8.79 -10.84
CA THR A 36 1.73 -9.28 -11.86
C THR A 36 0.31 -9.00 -11.44
N THR A 37 -0.54 -8.61 -12.36
CA THR A 37 -1.95 -8.40 -12.08
C THR A 37 -2.69 -9.72 -12.01
N ASN A 38 -3.57 -9.85 -11.02
CA ASN A 38 -4.50 -10.97 -10.90
C ASN A 38 -5.85 -10.44 -10.46
N THR A 39 -6.80 -10.42 -11.38
CA THR A 39 -8.13 -9.91 -11.12
C THR A 39 -9.10 -10.98 -10.64
N ALA A 40 -8.68 -12.24 -10.55
CA ALA A 40 -9.53 -13.34 -10.14
C ALA A 40 -10.03 -13.11 -8.71
N GLY A 41 -11.36 -13.14 -8.52
CA GLY A 41 -11.97 -12.97 -7.22
C GLY A 41 -11.93 -11.55 -6.66
N ASN A 42 -11.47 -10.57 -7.42
CA ASN A 42 -11.44 -9.18 -6.99
C ASN A 42 -12.85 -8.60 -7.03
N THR A 43 -13.40 -8.22 -5.88
CA THR A 43 -14.76 -7.73 -5.76
C THR A 43 -14.90 -6.22 -5.83
N TYR A 44 -13.77 -5.50 -5.85
CA TYR A 44 -13.82 -4.04 -5.98
C TYR A 44 -14.27 -3.64 -7.38
N PRO A 45 -14.97 -2.52 -7.53
CA PRO A 45 -15.40 -2.04 -8.85
C PRO A 45 -14.20 -1.81 -9.77
N VAL A 46 -14.26 -2.40 -10.95
CA VAL A 46 -13.19 -2.30 -11.95
C VAL A 46 -12.87 -0.84 -12.25
N GLY A 47 -11.58 -0.52 -12.30
CA GLY A 47 -11.11 0.83 -12.60
C GLY A 47 -10.93 1.73 -11.40
N GLN A 48 -11.35 1.31 -10.22
CA GLN A 48 -11.12 2.06 -8.98
C GLN A 48 -9.70 1.81 -8.44
N CYS A 49 -9.22 2.73 -7.61
CA CYS A 49 -7.89 2.56 -7.01
C CYS A 49 -7.82 1.28 -6.16
N THR A 50 -8.87 0.98 -5.42
CA THR A 50 -8.96 -0.23 -4.60
C THR A 50 -8.89 -1.50 -5.46
N TRP A 51 -9.58 -1.52 -6.58
CA TRP A 51 -9.51 -2.62 -7.54
C TRP A 51 -8.09 -2.79 -8.08
N GLY A 52 -7.45 -1.68 -8.43
CA GLY A 52 -6.08 -1.72 -8.97
C GLY A 52 -5.10 -2.32 -7.98
N VAL A 53 -5.14 -1.87 -6.73
CA VAL A 53 -4.24 -2.39 -5.69
C VAL A 53 -4.53 -3.84 -5.38
N LYS A 54 -5.79 -4.24 -5.26
CA LYS A 54 -6.14 -5.65 -5.01
C LYS A 54 -5.64 -6.54 -6.14
N SER A 55 -5.69 -6.07 -7.38
CA SER A 55 -5.19 -6.84 -8.53
C SER A 55 -3.68 -7.05 -8.47
N LEU A 56 -2.94 -6.15 -7.82
CA LEU A 56 -1.47 -6.23 -7.70
C LEU A 56 -1.05 -6.88 -6.38
N ALA A 57 -1.83 -6.71 -5.33
CA ALA A 57 -1.57 -7.22 -3.99
C ALA A 57 -2.71 -8.18 -3.60
N SER A 58 -2.57 -9.45 -3.99
CA SER A 58 -3.63 -10.43 -3.80
C SER A 58 -3.96 -10.68 -2.32
N TRP A 59 -3.05 -10.35 -1.42
CA TRP A 59 -3.24 -10.48 0.03
C TRP A 59 -4.19 -9.44 0.62
N VAL A 60 -4.53 -8.39 -0.13
CA VAL A 60 -5.50 -7.39 0.29
C VAL A 60 -6.89 -8.03 0.35
N GLY A 61 -7.64 -7.73 1.41
CA GLY A 61 -9.00 -8.25 1.57
C GLY A 61 -9.99 -7.60 0.62
N ASN A 62 -10.97 -8.37 0.18
CA ASN A 62 -12.00 -7.90 -0.76
C ASN A 62 -13.00 -6.92 -0.14
N TYR A 63 -13.05 -6.83 1.18
CA TYR A 63 -14.10 -6.08 1.88
C TYR A 63 -13.52 -5.05 2.83
N TRP A 64 -12.37 -4.48 2.47
CA TRP A 64 -11.73 -3.45 3.28
C TRP A 64 -12.39 -2.08 3.13
N GLY A 65 -13.33 -1.94 2.21
CA GLY A 65 -14.11 -0.71 2.03
C GLY A 65 -13.44 0.29 1.10
N ASN A 66 -13.75 1.55 1.31
CA ASN A 66 -13.13 2.64 0.57
C ASN A 66 -11.66 2.78 0.97
N ALA A 67 -10.87 3.44 0.13
CA ALA A 67 -9.43 3.58 0.37
C ALA A 67 -9.12 4.13 1.77
N ASN A 68 -9.89 5.10 2.24
CA ASN A 68 -9.68 5.69 3.56
C ASN A 68 -10.05 4.75 4.73
N GLN A 69 -10.68 3.63 4.44
CA GLN A 69 -11.02 2.62 5.45
C GLN A 69 -10.00 1.48 5.51
N TRP A 70 -9.09 1.45 4.55
CA TRP A 70 -8.16 0.33 4.41
C TRP A 70 -7.19 0.20 5.56
N ILE A 71 -6.78 1.32 6.17
CA ILE A 71 -5.85 1.28 7.30
C ILE A 71 -6.47 0.48 8.46
N ALA A 72 -7.68 0.85 8.87
CA ALA A 72 -8.36 0.16 9.97
C ALA A 72 -8.69 -1.28 9.60
N SER A 73 -9.14 -1.52 8.37
CA SER A 73 -9.49 -2.87 7.91
C SER A 73 -8.26 -3.78 7.86
N ALA A 74 -7.13 -3.26 7.39
CA ALA A 74 -5.89 -4.01 7.33
C ALA A 74 -5.39 -4.37 8.74
N GLN A 75 -5.45 -3.43 9.67
CA GLN A 75 -5.09 -3.69 11.06
C GLN A 75 -5.98 -4.76 11.68
N ALA A 76 -7.28 -4.71 11.41
CA ALA A 76 -8.22 -5.74 11.88
C ALA A 76 -7.91 -7.11 11.27
N ALA A 77 -7.34 -7.15 10.07
CA ALA A 77 -6.94 -8.38 9.41
C ALA A 77 -5.54 -8.87 9.81
N GLY A 78 -4.86 -8.14 10.70
CA GLY A 78 -3.56 -8.54 11.23
C GLY A 78 -2.35 -7.95 10.52
N HIS A 79 -2.54 -7.01 9.60
CA HIS A 79 -1.43 -6.35 8.92
C HIS A 79 -0.89 -5.19 9.72
N SER A 80 0.42 -4.98 9.67
CA SER A 80 1.05 -3.80 10.24
C SER A 80 0.86 -2.60 9.32
N VAL A 81 0.78 -1.43 9.92
CA VAL A 81 0.66 -0.15 9.22
C VAL A 81 1.73 0.78 9.76
N GLY A 82 2.35 1.55 8.89
CA GLY A 82 3.39 2.49 9.29
C GLY A 82 3.55 3.62 8.30
N THR A 83 4.64 4.38 8.45
CA THR A 83 4.92 5.55 7.63
C THR A 83 6.17 5.39 6.77
N THR A 84 6.80 4.23 6.81
CA THR A 84 8.00 3.92 6.02
C THR A 84 7.60 3.15 4.77
N PRO A 85 7.87 3.68 3.56
CA PRO A 85 7.53 2.96 2.34
C PRO A 85 8.39 1.70 2.18
N GLN A 86 7.78 0.65 1.64
CA GLN A 86 8.45 -0.59 1.26
C GLN A 86 7.89 -1.04 -0.07
N ALA A 87 8.74 -1.59 -0.93
CA ALA A 87 8.26 -2.23 -2.15
C ALA A 87 7.37 -3.41 -1.80
N GLY A 88 6.21 -3.50 -2.43
CA GLY A 88 5.20 -4.49 -2.11
C GLY A 88 4.17 -4.03 -1.08
N ALA A 89 4.38 -2.89 -0.45
CA ALA A 89 3.39 -2.31 0.46
C ALA A 89 2.30 -1.58 -0.30
N VAL A 90 1.22 -1.29 0.39
CA VAL A 90 0.12 -0.46 -0.13
C VAL A 90 0.23 0.92 0.50
N ALA A 91 0.38 1.94 -0.34
CA ALA A 91 0.34 3.33 0.08
C ALA A 91 -1.12 3.79 0.18
N VAL A 92 -1.44 4.48 1.25
CA VAL A 92 -2.80 5.01 1.50
C VAL A 92 -2.71 6.49 1.79
N TRP A 93 -3.41 7.28 0.98
CA TRP A 93 -3.61 8.72 1.22
C TRP A 93 -5.06 8.89 1.68
N PRO A 94 -5.32 8.93 3.00
CA PRO A 94 -6.69 8.85 3.50
C PRO A 94 -7.54 10.09 3.21
N TYR A 95 -6.90 11.22 2.89
CA TYR A 95 -7.60 12.48 2.67
C TYR A 95 -7.69 12.88 1.20
N ASP A 96 -7.19 12.04 0.31
CA ASP A 96 -7.24 12.27 -1.13
C ASP A 96 -8.57 11.77 -1.71
N GLY A 97 -8.74 11.94 -3.00
CA GLY A 97 -9.88 11.36 -3.72
C GLY A 97 -11.23 11.89 -3.29
N GLY A 98 -11.33 13.18 -2.94
CA GLY A 98 -12.61 13.78 -2.55
C GLY A 98 -13.18 13.27 -1.24
N GLY A 99 -12.33 12.75 -0.36
CA GLY A 99 -12.72 12.25 0.94
C GLY A 99 -12.88 10.73 1.00
N TYR A 100 -12.75 10.04 -0.12
CA TYR A 100 -12.79 8.57 -0.14
C TYR A 100 -11.42 7.95 0.09
N GLY A 101 -10.37 8.74 -0.01
CA GLY A 101 -9.01 8.27 0.05
C GLY A 101 -8.51 7.76 -1.30
N HIS A 102 -7.22 7.45 -1.35
CA HIS A 102 -6.59 6.86 -2.52
C HIS A 102 -5.57 5.82 -2.07
N VAL A 103 -5.44 4.75 -2.84
CA VAL A 103 -4.46 3.70 -2.58
C VAL A 103 -3.65 3.41 -3.85
N ALA A 104 -2.40 3.01 -3.64
CA ALA A 104 -1.50 2.62 -4.72
C ALA A 104 -0.57 1.52 -4.23
N TYR A 105 -0.07 0.72 -5.16
CA TYR A 105 0.87 -0.36 -4.85
C TYR A 105 2.30 0.14 -5.04
N VAL A 106 3.11 0.07 -3.99
CA VAL A 106 4.50 0.55 -4.04
C VAL A 106 5.36 -0.46 -4.80
N THR A 107 5.97 -0.02 -5.89
CA THR A 107 6.81 -0.88 -6.72
C THR A 107 8.30 -0.66 -6.50
N ALA A 108 8.70 0.55 -6.09
CA ALA A 108 10.11 0.86 -5.87
C ALA A 108 10.25 1.95 -4.82
N VAL A 109 11.28 1.85 -4.01
CA VAL A 109 11.57 2.81 -2.94
C VAL A 109 13.03 3.19 -3.01
N GLN A 110 13.31 4.48 -3.10
CA GLN A 110 14.65 5.03 -2.94
C GLN A 110 14.80 5.69 -1.56
N SER A 111 13.75 6.39 -1.13
CA SER A 111 13.69 7.02 0.20
C SER A 111 12.24 7.24 0.58
N SER A 112 11.99 7.75 1.79
CA SER A 112 10.63 8.07 2.23
C SER A 112 9.98 9.17 1.41
N THR A 113 10.77 9.95 0.66
CA THR A 113 10.28 11.03 -0.19
C THR A 113 10.48 10.75 -1.67
N ASN A 114 10.84 9.52 -2.05
CA ASN A 114 11.04 9.18 -3.46
C ASN A 114 10.69 7.72 -3.70
N ILE A 115 9.50 7.48 -4.25
CA ILE A 115 8.97 6.14 -4.52
C ILE A 115 8.36 6.08 -5.92
N GLN A 116 8.12 4.85 -6.38
CA GLN A 116 7.26 4.59 -7.53
C GLN A 116 6.11 3.70 -7.11
N VAL A 117 4.97 3.88 -7.78
CA VAL A 117 3.76 3.09 -7.51
C VAL A 117 3.13 2.65 -8.83
N MET A 118 2.29 1.63 -8.74
CA MET A 118 1.29 1.32 -9.76
C MET A 118 -0.10 1.50 -9.14
N GLU A 119 -1.01 2.03 -9.92
CA GLU A 119 -2.33 2.45 -9.42
C GLU A 119 -3.34 2.51 -10.56
N ALA A 120 -4.61 2.52 -10.20
CA ALA A 120 -5.72 2.79 -11.11
C ALA A 120 -6.51 4.00 -10.61
N ASN A 121 -7.35 4.55 -11.45
CA ASN A 121 -8.16 5.71 -11.14
C ASN A 121 -7.32 6.92 -10.73
N TYR A 122 -6.30 7.19 -11.51
CA TYR A 122 -5.39 8.31 -11.31
C TYR A 122 -5.39 9.17 -12.56
N ALA A 123 -5.61 10.48 -12.38
CA ALA A 123 -5.60 11.46 -13.47
C ALA A 123 -6.49 11.07 -14.65
N GLY A 124 -7.65 10.45 -14.38
CA GLY A 124 -8.60 10.02 -15.38
C GLY A 124 -8.31 8.66 -16.01
N ASN A 125 -7.29 7.94 -15.53
CA ASN A 125 -6.91 6.63 -16.05
C ASN A 125 -7.49 5.53 -15.17
N SER A 126 -8.33 4.67 -15.77
CA SER A 126 -8.91 3.52 -15.06
C SER A 126 -8.02 2.28 -15.11
N SER A 127 -7.06 2.25 -16.01
CA SER A 127 -6.12 1.14 -16.14
C SER A 127 -5.04 1.20 -15.06
N ILE A 128 -4.51 0.04 -14.69
CA ILE A 128 -3.40 -0.05 -13.76
C ILE A 128 -2.11 0.38 -14.48
N GLY A 129 -1.38 1.30 -13.89
CA GLY A 129 -0.13 1.75 -14.48
C GLY A 129 0.71 2.58 -13.52
N ASN A 130 1.94 2.84 -13.95
CA ASN A 130 2.85 3.74 -13.26
C ASN A 130 2.73 5.11 -13.93
N TYR A 131 1.90 5.98 -13.37
CA TYR A 131 1.59 7.27 -13.97
C TYR A 131 2.48 8.40 -13.47
N ARG A 132 3.13 8.22 -12.33
CA ARG A 132 3.86 9.30 -11.67
C ARG A 132 5.38 9.18 -11.79
N GLY A 133 5.90 7.99 -12.10
CA GLY A 133 7.34 7.73 -12.04
C GLY A 133 7.84 7.88 -10.60
N TRP A 134 9.05 8.38 -10.44
CA TRP A 134 9.58 8.72 -9.12
C TRP A 134 8.91 9.99 -8.61
N PHE A 135 8.34 9.94 -7.41
CA PHE A 135 7.67 11.10 -6.84
C PHE A 135 7.74 11.08 -5.32
N ASN A 136 7.48 12.24 -4.73
CA ASN A 136 7.42 12.39 -3.27
C ASN A 136 6.00 12.11 -2.79
N PRO A 137 5.75 10.99 -2.08
CA PRO A 137 4.40 10.64 -1.65
C PRO A 137 3.86 11.55 -0.54
N THR A 138 4.73 12.34 0.10
CA THR A 138 4.33 13.28 1.15
C THR A 138 4.00 14.66 0.59
N SER A 139 4.08 14.85 -0.73
CA SER A 139 3.78 16.13 -1.36
C SER A 139 2.29 16.40 -1.28
N SER A 140 1.92 17.64 -0.90
CA SER A 140 0.52 18.06 -0.87
C SER A 140 -0.10 18.12 -2.26
N THR A 141 0.71 18.12 -3.30
CA THR A 141 0.23 18.15 -4.69
C THR A 141 -0.62 16.93 -5.03
N TRP A 142 -0.29 15.78 -4.47
CA TRP A 142 -0.85 14.52 -4.93
C TRP A 142 -1.53 13.68 -3.86
N GLY A 143 -1.69 14.13 -2.68
CA GLY A 143 -2.29 13.28 -1.67
C GLY A 143 -2.49 13.96 -0.35
N GLY A 144 -2.56 15.27 -0.36
CA GLY A 144 -2.77 16.03 0.86
C GLY A 144 -1.62 15.96 1.86
N GLY A 145 -0.50 15.38 1.46
CA GLY A 145 0.70 15.35 2.29
C GLY A 145 0.74 14.27 3.36
N THR A 146 -0.34 13.51 3.55
CA THR A 146 -0.40 12.44 4.55
C THR A 146 -0.50 11.09 3.86
N VAL A 147 0.45 10.20 4.13
CA VAL A 147 0.48 8.86 3.55
C VAL A 147 0.86 7.84 4.62
N TYR A 148 0.19 6.71 4.58
CA TYR A 148 0.50 5.54 5.41
C TYR A 148 0.75 4.35 4.50
N TYR A 149 1.40 3.31 5.04
CA TYR A 149 1.71 2.10 4.28
C TYR A 149 1.19 0.90 5.03
N ILE A 150 0.52 0.01 4.30
CA ILE A 150 0.06 -1.29 4.81
C ILE A 150 1.05 -2.33 4.32
N TYR A 151 1.55 -3.13 5.22
CA TYR A 151 2.53 -4.17 4.91
C TYR A 151 1.85 -5.54 4.85
N GLN A 152 2.35 -6.36 3.94
CA GLN A 152 1.84 -7.72 3.78
C GLN A 152 2.04 -8.56 5.04
#